data_0fe5230430615f2f2f43e8887d2c3e8d
#
_entry.id   0fe5230430615f2f2f43e8887d2c3e8d
#
_cell.length_a   1.000
_cell.length_b   1.000
_cell.length_c   1.000
_cell.angle_alpha   90.00
_cell.angle_beta   90.00
_cell.angle_gamma   90.00
#
_symmetry.space_group_name_H-M   'P 1'
#
loop_
_entity.id
_entity.type
_entity.pdbx_description
1 polymer ?
#
loop_
_entity_poly.entity_id
_entity_poly.type
_entity_poly.pdbx_seq_one_letter_code
_entity_poly.pdbx_strand_id
1 'polypeptide(L)'
;MKQITFKQKVVQGIYDLFYVWKQELRNLFRDQGVLIFFVLVPLTYPLIYSFIYTNETVREVPAVVVDNSRSSLSREYLRKVDASPETSIVAHCADMEEAKLMLKERKAYGIIYIPSGFSDDIVRGKQTQVSIFCDMSGLLYYKALLTANTNVSLAMNADIKMERAGNTTARQDEITAYPIEYEDIAIFNPTNGFAAFLIPVSYTHL
;
A
#
# COMPACT_ATOMS: atom_id res chain seq x y z
N MET A 1 38.46 2.56 62.68
CA MET A 1 37.68 2.48 61.42
C MET A 1 38.66 2.55 60.25
N LYS A 2 38.84 1.47 59.48
CA LYS A 2 39.72 1.46 58.27
C LYS A 2 39.09 2.32 57.20
N GLN A 3 39.74 3.40 56.78
CA GLN A 3 39.32 4.18 55.63
C GLN A 3 39.50 3.35 54.35
N ILE A 4 38.40 3.04 53.69
CA ILE A 4 38.41 2.31 52.44
C ILE A 4 38.90 3.26 51.35
N THR A 5 39.99 2.91 50.67
CA THR A 5 40.58 3.71 49.61
C THR A 5 39.60 3.83 48.41
N PHE A 6 39.61 4.96 47.68
CA PHE A 6 38.73 5.24 46.56
C PHE A 6 38.72 4.09 45.54
N LYS A 7 39.90 3.50 45.21
CA LYS A 7 40.00 2.32 44.32
C LYS A 7 39.22 1.12 44.86
N GLN A 8 39.23 0.87 46.16
CA GLN A 8 38.48 -0.25 46.76
C GLN A 8 36.98 -0.01 46.69
N LYS A 9 36.49 1.22 46.82
CA LYS A 9 35.07 1.57 46.66
C LYS A 9 34.62 1.34 45.20
N VAL A 10 35.43 1.71 44.19
CA VAL A 10 35.11 1.50 42.82
C VAL A 10 35.05 0.02 42.47
N VAL A 11 36.03 -0.76 42.88
CA VAL A 11 36.07 -2.23 42.64
C VAL A 11 34.88 -2.91 43.34
N GLN A 12 34.55 -2.51 44.54
CA GLN A 12 33.39 -3.03 45.26
C GLN A 12 32.09 -2.67 44.55
N GLY A 13 31.94 -1.44 44.08
CA GLY A 13 30.77 -1.00 43.33
C GLY A 13 30.57 -1.78 42.02
N ILE A 14 31.65 -2.11 41.29
CA ILE A 14 31.61 -2.95 40.10
C ILE A 14 31.17 -4.38 40.45
N TYR A 15 31.68 -4.91 41.57
CA TYR A 15 31.32 -6.26 42.01
C TYR A 15 29.84 -6.35 42.42
N ASP A 16 29.37 -5.34 43.15
CA ASP A 16 27.98 -5.24 43.56
C ASP A 16 27.04 -5.07 42.37
N LEU A 17 27.46 -4.30 41.36
CA LEU A 17 26.73 -4.15 40.08
C LEU A 17 26.56 -5.50 39.37
N PHE A 18 27.64 -6.25 39.23
CA PHE A 18 27.60 -7.59 38.57
C PHE A 18 26.77 -8.59 39.39
N TYR A 19 26.84 -8.49 40.74
CA TYR A 19 26.07 -9.35 41.63
C TYR A 19 24.56 -9.08 41.48
N VAL A 20 24.16 -7.81 41.56
CA VAL A 20 22.77 -7.39 41.41
C VAL A 20 22.28 -7.76 39.97
N TRP A 21 23.06 -7.44 38.95
CA TRP A 21 22.73 -7.79 37.58
C TRP A 21 22.48 -9.30 37.39
N LYS A 22 23.35 -10.12 37.94
CA LYS A 22 23.20 -11.59 37.86
C LYS A 22 21.95 -12.08 38.59
N GLN A 23 21.64 -11.46 39.72
CA GLN A 23 20.48 -11.79 40.54
C GLN A 23 19.18 -11.37 39.85
N GLU A 24 19.14 -10.18 39.28
CA GLU A 24 18.00 -9.68 38.51
C GLU A 24 17.78 -10.54 37.25
N LEU A 25 18.86 -10.88 36.53
CA LEU A 25 18.76 -11.78 35.39
C LEU A 25 18.16 -13.14 35.76
N ARG A 26 18.59 -13.70 36.92
CA ARG A 26 18.04 -14.97 37.43
C ARG A 26 16.54 -14.84 37.77
N ASN A 27 16.14 -13.73 38.40
CA ASN A 27 14.75 -13.46 38.76
C ASN A 27 13.89 -13.31 37.48
N LEU A 28 14.40 -12.62 36.47
CA LEU A 28 13.77 -12.41 35.16
C LEU A 28 13.51 -13.74 34.46
N PHE A 29 14.48 -14.64 34.44
CA PHE A 29 14.30 -15.98 33.88
C PHE A 29 13.44 -16.94 34.72
N ARG A 30 13.12 -16.56 35.96
CA ARG A 30 12.25 -17.34 36.84
C ARG A 30 10.79 -16.87 36.79
N ASP A 31 10.55 -15.65 36.33
CA ASP A 31 9.21 -15.09 36.19
C ASP A 31 8.64 -15.44 34.80
N GLN A 32 7.63 -16.32 34.82
CA GLN A 32 6.97 -16.77 33.59
C GLN A 32 6.29 -15.62 32.82
N GLY A 33 5.74 -14.61 33.52
CA GLY A 33 5.13 -13.46 32.89
C GLY A 33 6.16 -12.61 32.14
N VAL A 34 7.29 -12.37 32.76
CA VAL A 34 8.41 -11.63 32.16
C VAL A 34 8.97 -12.37 30.94
N LEU A 35 9.15 -13.70 31.02
CA LEU A 35 9.63 -14.52 29.91
C LEU A 35 8.67 -14.45 28.72
N ILE A 36 7.37 -14.50 28.97
CA ILE A 36 6.36 -14.38 27.90
C ILE A 36 6.50 -13.03 27.20
N PHE A 37 6.59 -11.94 27.94
CA PHE A 37 6.66 -10.61 27.34
C PHE A 37 7.99 -10.28 26.69
N PHE A 38 9.12 -10.69 27.26
CA PHE A 38 10.45 -10.34 26.74
C PHE A 38 11.00 -11.31 25.71
N VAL A 39 10.54 -12.55 25.69
CA VAL A 39 11.05 -13.58 24.78
C VAL A 39 9.99 -14.02 23.78
N LEU A 40 8.81 -14.43 24.28
CA LEU A 40 7.78 -15.01 23.44
C LEU A 40 7.12 -13.95 22.52
N VAL A 41 6.76 -12.78 23.07
CA VAL A 41 6.09 -11.73 22.28
C VAL A 41 7.00 -11.21 21.15
N PRO A 42 8.26 -10.81 21.36
CA PRO A 42 9.14 -10.37 20.27
C PRO A 42 9.41 -11.46 19.22
N LEU A 43 9.40 -12.74 19.60
CA LEU A 43 9.59 -13.86 18.67
C LEU A 43 8.32 -14.19 17.88
N THR A 44 7.16 -14.22 18.56
CA THR A 44 5.89 -14.58 17.91
C THR A 44 5.29 -13.46 17.09
N TYR A 45 5.51 -12.21 17.46
CA TYR A 45 4.96 -11.07 16.75
C TYR A 45 5.36 -11.02 15.27
N PRO A 46 6.66 -11.10 14.88
CA PRO A 46 7.05 -11.12 13.48
C PRO A 46 6.55 -12.35 12.74
N LEU A 47 6.51 -13.52 13.41
CA LEU A 47 6.01 -14.76 12.80
C LEU A 47 4.52 -14.65 12.47
N ILE A 48 3.71 -14.14 13.42
CA ILE A 48 2.28 -13.93 13.21
C ILE A 48 2.05 -12.90 12.10
N TYR A 49 2.77 -11.78 12.13
CA TYR A 49 2.64 -10.74 11.10
C TYR A 49 3.11 -11.24 9.73
N SER A 50 4.23 -11.95 9.66
CA SER A 50 4.69 -12.56 8.41
C SER A 50 3.66 -13.52 7.84
N PHE A 51 2.98 -14.30 8.69
CA PHE A 51 1.93 -15.23 8.26
C PHE A 51 0.65 -14.51 7.82
N ILE A 52 0.20 -13.48 8.56
CA ILE A 52 -1.00 -12.70 8.22
C ILE A 52 -0.80 -11.91 6.91
N TYR A 53 0.39 -11.34 6.72
CA TYR A 53 0.72 -10.51 5.56
C TYR A 53 1.49 -11.28 4.48
N THR A 54 1.33 -12.60 4.39
CA THR A 54 1.93 -13.43 3.33
C THR A 54 1.53 -12.95 1.94
N ASN A 55 0.30 -12.42 1.79
CA ASN A 55 -0.15 -11.70 0.60
C ASN A 55 0.12 -10.20 0.79
N GLU A 56 1.37 -9.78 0.60
CA GLU A 56 1.83 -8.40 0.85
C GLU A 56 1.11 -7.33 0.03
N THR A 57 0.54 -7.71 -1.10
CA THR A 57 -0.26 -6.85 -1.98
C THR A 57 -1.64 -7.45 -2.19
N VAL A 58 -2.67 -6.67 -1.92
CA VAL A 58 -4.04 -7.08 -2.28
C VAL A 58 -4.15 -6.99 -3.80
N ARG A 59 -4.50 -8.10 -4.43
CA ARG A 59 -4.71 -8.22 -5.87
C ARG A 59 -6.17 -8.52 -6.16
N GLU A 60 -6.60 -8.22 -7.39
CA GLU A 60 -7.94 -8.52 -7.89
C GLU A 60 -9.05 -8.00 -6.96
N VAL A 61 -8.92 -6.75 -6.50
CA VAL A 61 -9.94 -6.13 -5.67
C VAL A 61 -11.23 -5.99 -6.47
N PRO A 62 -12.35 -6.60 -6.03
CA PRO A 62 -13.61 -6.50 -6.73
C PRO A 62 -14.11 -5.05 -6.79
N ALA A 63 -14.31 -4.53 -7.99
CA ALA A 63 -14.90 -3.22 -8.25
C ALA A 63 -16.12 -3.35 -9.16
N VAL A 64 -17.08 -2.45 -9.00
CA VAL A 64 -18.22 -2.30 -9.91
C VAL A 64 -18.09 -1.01 -10.72
N VAL A 65 -18.69 -0.99 -11.88
CA VAL A 65 -18.58 0.10 -12.83
C VAL A 65 -19.94 0.71 -13.11
N VAL A 66 -20.01 2.04 -13.13
CA VAL A 66 -21.12 2.80 -13.64
C VAL A 66 -20.61 3.65 -14.80
N ASP A 67 -20.77 3.15 -16.03
CA ASP A 67 -20.32 3.81 -17.26
C ASP A 67 -21.49 4.50 -17.95
N ASN A 68 -21.61 5.82 -17.76
CA ASN A 68 -22.62 6.64 -18.42
C ASN A 68 -22.18 7.13 -19.81
N SER A 69 -20.88 7.02 -20.14
CA SER A 69 -20.36 7.40 -21.46
C SER A 69 -20.65 6.35 -22.51
N ARG A 70 -20.53 5.07 -22.16
CA ARG A 70 -20.69 3.90 -23.06
C ARG A 70 -19.93 4.02 -24.39
N SER A 71 -18.82 4.78 -24.36
CA SER A 71 -17.98 5.07 -25.52
C SER A 71 -16.92 4.00 -25.76
N SER A 72 -16.19 4.10 -26.89
CA SER A 72 -15.02 3.25 -27.14
C SER A 72 -13.90 3.54 -26.14
N LEU A 73 -13.68 4.83 -25.81
CA LEU A 73 -12.66 5.26 -24.85
C LEU A 73 -12.98 4.81 -23.43
N SER A 74 -14.25 4.86 -22.99
CA SER A 74 -14.63 4.37 -21.67
C SER A 74 -14.41 2.86 -21.55
N ARG A 75 -14.78 2.10 -22.59
CA ARG A 75 -14.54 0.65 -22.64
C ARG A 75 -13.04 0.31 -22.63
N GLU A 76 -12.23 1.08 -23.33
CA GLU A 76 -10.78 0.90 -23.33
C GLU A 76 -10.21 1.18 -21.94
N TYR A 77 -10.61 2.28 -21.30
CA TYR A 77 -10.23 2.61 -19.93
C TYR A 77 -10.55 1.46 -18.98
N LEU A 78 -11.79 0.98 -18.99
CA LEU A 78 -12.24 -0.10 -18.11
C LEU A 78 -11.49 -1.41 -18.37
N ARG A 79 -11.22 -1.75 -19.63
CA ARG A 79 -10.44 -2.93 -19.99
C ARG A 79 -8.99 -2.84 -19.48
N LYS A 80 -8.37 -1.64 -19.53
CA LYS A 80 -7.03 -1.43 -18.97
C LYS A 80 -7.04 -1.53 -17.43
N VAL A 81 -8.10 -1.04 -16.77
CA VAL A 81 -8.27 -1.17 -15.30
C VAL A 81 -8.48 -2.62 -14.90
N ASP A 82 -9.33 -3.36 -15.61
CA ASP A 82 -9.59 -4.79 -15.36
C ASP A 82 -8.36 -5.67 -15.63
N ALA A 83 -7.51 -5.26 -16.56
CA ALA A 83 -6.24 -5.94 -16.86
C ALA A 83 -5.14 -5.63 -15.82
N SER A 84 -5.35 -4.69 -14.90
CA SER A 84 -4.39 -4.40 -13.84
C SER A 84 -4.42 -5.48 -12.76
N PRO A 85 -3.27 -5.83 -12.16
CA PRO A 85 -3.22 -6.88 -11.14
C PRO A 85 -3.91 -6.51 -9.83
N GLU A 86 -4.23 -5.23 -9.63
CA GLU A 86 -4.82 -4.72 -8.39
C GLU A 86 -6.34 -4.78 -8.38
N THR A 87 -7.00 -4.77 -9.56
CA THR A 87 -8.45 -4.58 -9.67
C THR A 87 -9.09 -5.64 -10.55
N SER A 88 -10.27 -6.11 -10.18
CA SER A 88 -11.13 -6.98 -10.97
C SER A 88 -12.52 -6.37 -11.10
N ILE A 89 -13.00 -6.14 -12.32
CA ILE A 89 -14.34 -5.61 -12.57
C ILE A 89 -15.35 -6.75 -12.50
N VAL A 90 -16.14 -6.82 -11.43
CA VAL A 90 -17.09 -7.92 -11.20
C VAL A 90 -18.47 -7.67 -11.77
N ALA A 91 -18.86 -6.41 -11.98
CA ALA A 91 -20.14 -6.07 -12.59
C ALA A 91 -20.16 -4.66 -13.19
N HIS A 92 -21.02 -4.49 -14.19
CA HIS A 92 -21.43 -3.21 -14.76
C HIS A 92 -22.84 -2.89 -14.27
N CYS A 93 -22.97 -1.84 -13.46
CA CYS A 93 -24.24 -1.41 -12.90
C CYS A 93 -24.89 -0.36 -13.82
N ALA A 94 -26.22 -0.37 -13.84
CA ALA A 94 -26.99 0.60 -14.64
C ALA A 94 -26.92 2.01 -14.05
N ASP A 95 -26.90 2.10 -12.73
CA ASP A 95 -26.88 3.37 -12.00
C ASP A 95 -26.04 3.26 -10.70
N MET A 96 -25.92 4.40 -10.03
CA MET A 96 -25.16 4.52 -8.78
C MET A 96 -25.85 3.82 -7.59
N GLU A 97 -27.17 3.67 -7.61
CA GLU A 97 -27.91 3.03 -6.51
C GLU A 97 -27.67 1.52 -6.51
N GLU A 98 -27.70 0.90 -7.69
CA GLU A 98 -27.34 -0.51 -7.85
C GLU A 98 -25.89 -0.76 -7.41
N ALA A 99 -24.96 0.12 -7.82
CA ALA A 99 -23.56 0.01 -7.44
C ALA A 99 -23.35 0.12 -5.91
N LYS A 100 -24.04 1.07 -5.25
CA LYS A 100 -24.00 1.22 -3.79
C LYS A 100 -24.57 -0.02 -3.06
N LEU A 101 -25.60 -0.65 -3.64
CA LEU A 101 -26.17 -1.88 -3.07
C LEU A 101 -25.11 -3.00 -3.07
N MET A 102 -24.37 -3.15 -4.18
CA MET A 102 -23.30 -4.15 -4.26
C MET A 102 -22.18 -3.90 -3.25
N LEU A 103 -21.85 -2.63 -2.95
CA LEU A 103 -20.91 -2.29 -1.88
C LEU A 103 -21.46 -2.68 -0.50
N LYS A 104 -22.75 -2.38 -0.22
CA LYS A 104 -23.39 -2.78 1.05
C LYS A 104 -23.39 -4.30 1.25
N GLU A 105 -23.60 -5.05 0.19
CA GLU A 105 -23.56 -6.51 0.20
C GLU A 105 -22.14 -7.08 0.22
N ARG A 106 -21.11 -6.22 0.24
CA ARG A 106 -19.68 -6.58 0.19
C ARG A 106 -19.30 -7.46 -1.02
N LYS A 107 -20.03 -7.32 -2.12
CA LYS A 107 -19.70 -7.94 -3.40
C LYS A 107 -18.62 -7.16 -4.15
N ALA A 108 -18.46 -5.87 -3.83
CA ALA A 108 -17.41 -5.01 -4.33
C ALA A 108 -16.93 -4.07 -3.23
N TYR A 109 -15.70 -3.55 -3.38
CA TYR A 109 -15.08 -2.62 -2.44
C TYR A 109 -14.91 -1.21 -3.02
N GLY A 110 -15.24 -1.03 -4.29
CA GLY A 110 -15.23 0.29 -4.93
C GLY A 110 -16.13 0.37 -6.16
N ILE A 111 -16.47 1.62 -6.51
CA ILE A 111 -17.25 1.96 -7.69
C ILE A 111 -16.40 2.86 -8.58
N ILE A 112 -16.26 2.50 -9.85
CA ILE A 112 -15.63 3.32 -10.88
C ILE A 112 -16.74 3.99 -11.67
N TYR A 113 -16.83 5.32 -11.59
CA TYR A 113 -17.85 6.10 -12.24
C TYR A 113 -17.26 6.89 -13.41
N ILE A 114 -17.80 6.68 -14.61
CA ILE A 114 -17.43 7.40 -15.82
C ILE A 114 -18.62 8.28 -16.25
N PRO A 115 -18.46 9.61 -16.34
CA PRO A 115 -19.53 10.54 -16.72
C PRO A 115 -19.87 10.40 -18.21
N SER A 116 -21.10 10.82 -18.57
CA SER A 116 -21.61 10.74 -19.95
C SER A 116 -20.78 11.53 -20.96
N GLY A 117 -20.20 12.67 -20.55
CA GLY A 117 -19.35 13.51 -21.40
C GLY A 117 -17.91 13.06 -21.57
N PHE A 118 -17.50 11.93 -20.97
CA PHE A 118 -16.10 11.49 -20.92
C PHE A 118 -15.39 11.52 -22.27
N SER A 119 -15.94 10.84 -23.28
CA SER A 119 -15.33 10.79 -24.60
C SER A 119 -15.38 12.13 -25.35
N ASP A 120 -16.50 12.82 -25.27
CA ASP A 120 -16.71 14.09 -25.98
C ASP A 120 -15.76 15.19 -25.47
N ASP A 121 -15.55 15.25 -24.16
CA ASP A 121 -14.62 16.19 -23.55
C ASP A 121 -13.17 15.89 -23.96
N ILE A 122 -12.78 14.61 -23.97
CA ILE A 122 -11.45 14.20 -24.45
C ILE A 122 -11.27 14.61 -25.91
N VAL A 123 -12.20 14.28 -26.80
CA VAL A 123 -12.09 14.62 -28.23
C VAL A 123 -11.99 16.14 -28.44
N ARG A 124 -12.74 16.91 -27.66
CA ARG A 124 -12.72 18.39 -27.72
C ARG A 124 -11.48 19.03 -27.05
N GLY A 125 -10.58 18.23 -26.50
CA GLY A 125 -9.40 18.75 -25.78
C GLY A 125 -9.71 19.32 -24.40
N LYS A 126 -10.87 18.99 -23.84
CA LYS A 126 -11.24 19.39 -22.49
C LYS A 126 -10.81 18.34 -21.48
N GLN A 127 -10.57 18.77 -20.24
CA GLN A 127 -10.32 17.86 -19.14
C GLN A 127 -11.60 17.17 -18.71
N THR A 128 -11.54 15.88 -18.52
CA THR A 128 -12.60 15.05 -17.93
C THR A 128 -12.07 14.32 -16.71
N GLN A 129 -12.97 13.68 -15.95
CA GLN A 129 -12.57 12.95 -14.75
C GLN A 129 -13.29 11.62 -14.65
N VAL A 130 -12.59 10.62 -14.13
CA VAL A 130 -13.14 9.36 -13.63
C VAL A 130 -13.19 9.45 -12.12
N SER A 131 -14.34 9.15 -11.52
CA SER A 131 -14.51 9.21 -10.06
C SER A 131 -14.48 7.81 -9.48
N ILE A 132 -13.73 7.65 -8.38
CA ILE A 132 -13.64 6.39 -7.66
C ILE A 132 -14.27 6.58 -6.30
N PHE A 133 -15.28 5.76 -5.98
CA PHE A 133 -15.90 5.71 -4.67
C PHE A 133 -15.51 4.42 -3.99
N CYS A 134 -14.82 4.50 -2.86
CA CYS A 134 -14.32 3.34 -2.13
C CYS A 134 -14.75 3.38 -0.66
N ASP A 135 -14.94 2.22 -0.08
CA ASP A 135 -15.06 2.09 1.36
C ASP A 135 -13.67 2.22 2.00
N MET A 136 -13.46 3.33 2.73
CA MET A 136 -12.20 3.65 3.41
C MET A 136 -11.94 2.77 4.64
N SER A 137 -12.88 1.92 5.05
CA SER A 137 -12.67 0.96 6.14
C SER A 137 -11.60 -0.09 5.78
N GLY A 138 -11.39 -0.33 4.49
CA GLY A 138 -10.35 -1.21 3.96
C GLY A 138 -9.25 -0.45 3.24
N LEU A 139 -8.30 0.13 3.99
CA LEU A 139 -7.21 0.95 3.42
C LEU A 139 -6.45 0.26 2.27
N LEU A 140 -6.23 -1.05 2.35
CA LEU A 140 -5.53 -1.81 1.32
C LEU A 140 -6.34 -1.90 0.02
N TYR A 141 -7.66 -2.09 0.11
CA TYR A 141 -8.56 -2.10 -1.05
C TYR A 141 -8.61 -0.74 -1.72
N TYR A 142 -8.74 0.32 -0.92
CA TYR A 142 -8.68 1.70 -1.42
C TYR A 142 -7.37 1.98 -2.16
N LYS A 143 -6.23 1.63 -1.56
CA LYS A 143 -4.90 1.83 -2.18
C LYS A 143 -4.78 1.07 -3.50
N ALA A 144 -5.23 -0.18 -3.57
CA ALA A 144 -5.19 -0.99 -4.79
C ALA A 144 -6.00 -0.35 -5.92
N LEU A 145 -7.28 -0.01 -5.66
CA LEU A 145 -8.16 0.63 -6.62
C LEU A 145 -7.63 1.98 -7.09
N LEU A 146 -7.11 2.80 -6.17
CA LEU A 146 -6.51 4.09 -6.50
C LEU A 146 -5.28 3.92 -7.40
N THR A 147 -4.40 2.98 -7.07
CA THR A 147 -3.17 2.71 -7.84
C THR A 147 -3.51 2.27 -9.26
N ALA A 148 -4.41 1.29 -9.43
CA ALA A 148 -4.85 0.81 -10.73
C ALA A 148 -5.40 1.95 -11.61
N ASN A 149 -6.36 2.71 -11.07
CA ASN A 149 -7.00 3.77 -11.84
C ASN A 149 -6.04 4.94 -12.15
N THR A 150 -5.12 5.26 -11.24
CA THR A 150 -4.11 6.31 -11.48
C THR A 150 -3.15 5.88 -12.58
N ASN A 151 -2.63 4.65 -12.54
CA ASN A 151 -1.71 4.13 -13.55
C ASN A 151 -2.36 4.08 -14.93
N VAL A 152 -3.61 3.61 -15.01
CA VAL A 152 -4.36 3.58 -16.28
C VAL A 152 -4.64 4.98 -16.80
N SER A 153 -5.01 5.92 -15.92
CA SER A 153 -5.23 7.33 -16.30
C SER A 153 -3.95 7.97 -16.84
N LEU A 154 -2.81 7.72 -16.21
CA LEU A 154 -1.51 8.24 -16.68
C LEU A 154 -1.13 7.63 -18.03
N ALA A 155 -1.28 6.32 -18.21
CA ALA A 155 -0.99 5.64 -19.46
C ALA A 155 -1.89 6.16 -20.60
N MET A 156 -3.20 6.25 -20.38
CA MET A 156 -4.12 6.79 -21.40
C MET A 156 -3.85 8.27 -21.70
N ASN A 157 -3.49 9.07 -20.71
CA ASN A 157 -3.10 10.46 -20.95
C ASN A 157 -1.85 10.56 -21.84
N ALA A 158 -0.89 9.64 -21.68
CA ALA A 158 0.28 9.55 -22.53
C ALA A 158 -0.12 9.17 -23.98
N ASP A 159 -0.94 8.14 -24.14
CA ASP A 159 -1.44 7.69 -25.46
C ASP A 159 -2.17 8.85 -26.19
N ILE A 160 -3.08 9.54 -25.52
CA ILE A 160 -3.82 10.68 -26.08
C ILE A 160 -2.89 11.84 -26.48
N LYS A 161 -1.85 12.11 -25.68
CA LYS A 161 -0.86 13.15 -26.01
C LYS A 161 -0.07 12.78 -27.26
N MET A 162 0.37 11.53 -27.37
CA MET A 162 1.11 11.02 -28.53
C MET A 162 0.29 11.09 -29.82
N GLU A 163 -0.97 10.63 -29.76
CA GLU A 163 -1.89 10.73 -30.91
C GLU A 163 -2.09 12.17 -31.37
N ARG A 164 -2.24 13.13 -30.45
CA ARG A 164 -2.45 14.54 -30.77
C ARG A 164 -1.21 15.23 -31.29
N ALA A 165 -0.03 14.82 -30.84
CA ALA A 165 1.23 15.42 -31.25
C ALA A 165 1.57 15.13 -32.72
N GLY A 166 1.04 14.02 -33.30
CA GLY A 166 1.31 13.60 -34.67
C GLY A 166 2.80 13.38 -34.91
N ASN A 167 3.53 12.87 -33.93
CA ASN A 167 4.94 12.62 -33.98
C ASN A 167 5.27 11.55 -35.05
N THR A 168 6.48 11.62 -35.62
CA THR A 168 6.90 10.69 -36.67
C THR A 168 7.91 9.65 -36.17
N THR A 169 8.41 9.78 -34.96
CA THR A 169 9.41 8.87 -34.37
C THR A 169 9.01 8.46 -32.95
N ALA A 170 9.33 7.20 -32.59
CA ALA A 170 9.08 6.67 -31.25
C ALA A 170 9.74 7.50 -30.14
N ARG A 171 10.92 8.12 -30.41
CA ARG A 171 11.58 8.98 -29.45
C ARG A 171 10.85 10.29 -29.21
N GLN A 172 10.20 10.85 -30.22
CA GLN A 172 9.35 12.05 -30.05
C GLN A 172 8.10 11.70 -29.24
N ASP A 173 7.51 10.52 -29.43
CA ASP A 173 6.39 10.03 -28.66
C ASP A 173 6.77 9.89 -27.18
N GLU A 174 7.92 9.28 -26.90
CA GLU A 174 8.44 9.11 -25.54
C GLU A 174 8.64 10.45 -24.84
N ILE A 175 9.32 11.42 -25.47
CA ILE A 175 9.51 12.77 -24.93
C ILE A 175 8.17 13.50 -24.76
N THR A 176 7.21 13.30 -25.65
CA THR A 176 5.89 13.94 -25.59
C THR A 176 5.05 13.34 -24.45
N ALA A 177 5.11 12.04 -24.26
CA ALA A 177 4.38 11.33 -23.20
C ALA A 177 4.97 11.64 -21.82
N TYR A 178 6.29 11.53 -21.74
CA TYR A 178 7.05 11.65 -20.50
C TYR A 178 8.23 12.63 -20.65
N PRO A 179 7.98 13.95 -20.64
CA PRO A 179 9.05 14.95 -20.79
C PRO A 179 10.06 14.93 -19.64
N ILE A 180 9.67 14.38 -18.50
CA ILE A 180 10.56 14.09 -17.37
C ILE A 180 10.44 12.59 -17.11
N GLU A 181 11.50 11.87 -17.42
CA GLU A 181 11.63 10.45 -17.06
C GLU A 181 12.01 10.36 -15.59
N TYR A 182 11.32 9.50 -14.85
CA TYR A 182 11.69 9.17 -13.48
C TYR A 182 11.90 7.67 -13.37
N GLU A 183 12.91 7.29 -12.63
CA GLU A 183 13.20 5.92 -12.27
C GLU A 183 12.91 5.73 -10.79
N ASP A 184 11.95 4.86 -10.46
CA ASP A 184 11.64 4.50 -9.09
C ASP A 184 12.47 3.29 -8.67
N ILE A 185 13.50 3.54 -7.88
CA ILE A 185 14.38 2.49 -7.36
C ILE A 185 14.04 2.25 -5.88
N ALA A 186 13.24 1.22 -5.63
CA ALA A 186 12.92 0.79 -4.28
C ALA A 186 14.13 0.09 -3.64
N ILE A 187 14.90 0.82 -2.84
CA ILE A 187 16.15 0.33 -2.22
C ILE A 187 15.86 -0.64 -1.06
N PHE A 188 14.82 -0.38 -0.26
CA PHE A 188 14.57 -1.11 0.99
C PHE A 188 13.29 -1.96 1.02
N ASN A 189 12.38 -1.78 0.12
CA ASN A 189 11.12 -2.54 0.03
C ASN A 189 10.69 -2.68 -1.43
N PRO A 190 11.40 -3.52 -2.21
CA PRO A 190 11.14 -3.63 -3.65
C PRO A 190 9.75 -4.17 -3.98
N THR A 191 9.11 -4.86 -3.07
CA THR A 191 7.75 -5.40 -3.24
C THR A 191 6.66 -4.43 -2.83
N ASN A 192 7.01 -3.27 -2.25
CA ASN A 192 6.07 -2.34 -1.59
C ASN A 192 5.17 -3.04 -0.56
N GLY A 193 5.65 -4.15 0.00
CA GLY A 193 4.93 -5.00 0.91
C GLY A 193 4.76 -4.37 2.28
N PHE A 194 3.59 -4.58 2.88
CA PHE A 194 3.26 -4.05 4.19
C PHE A 194 4.05 -4.72 5.31
N ALA A 195 4.34 -6.03 5.19
CA ALA A 195 5.15 -6.77 6.15
C ALA A 195 6.60 -6.26 6.19
N ALA A 196 7.20 -6.00 5.03
CA ALA A 196 8.56 -5.49 4.93
C ALA A 196 8.71 -4.08 5.54
N PHE A 197 7.63 -3.31 5.63
CA PHE A 197 7.59 -2.02 6.33
C PHE A 197 7.33 -2.16 7.83
N LEU A 198 6.31 -2.94 8.23
CA LEU A 198 5.86 -3.03 9.62
C LEU A 198 6.83 -3.75 10.55
N ILE A 199 7.46 -4.83 10.09
CA ILE A 199 8.33 -5.65 10.93
C ILE A 199 9.53 -4.83 11.46
N PRO A 200 10.32 -4.14 10.61
CA PRO A 200 11.41 -3.30 11.10
C PRO A 200 10.94 -2.17 12.03
N VAL A 201 9.85 -1.50 11.69
CA VAL A 201 9.30 -0.39 12.50
C VAL A 201 8.89 -0.87 13.89
N SER A 202 8.25 -2.04 13.98
CA SER A 202 7.84 -2.61 15.27
C SER A 202 9.03 -2.93 16.17
N TYR A 203 10.16 -3.37 15.60
CA TYR A 203 11.38 -3.63 16.38
C TYR A 203 12.12 -2.37 16.83
N THR A 204 11.99 -1.28 16.10
CA THR A 204 12.63 0.00 16.48
C THR A 204 11.86 0.78 17.53
N HIS A 205 10.60 0.43 17.79
CA HIS A 205 9.72 1.11 18.75
C HIS A 205 9.32 0.25 19.96
N LEU A 206 9.83 -0.99 20.07
CA LEU A 206 9.76 -1.85 21.26
C LEU A 206 11.00 -1.67 22.13
#